data_ea4a75390643527be65c63b1b590edc3
#
_entry.id   ea4a75390643527be65c63b1b590edc3
#
_cell.length_a   1.000
_cell.length_b   1.000
_cell.length_c   1.000
_cell.angle_alpha   90.00
_cell.angle_beta   90.00
_cell.angle_gamma   90.00
#
_symmetry.space_group_name_H-M   'P 1'
#
loop_
_entity.id
_entity.type
_entity.pdbx_description
1 polymer ?
#
loop_
_entity_poly.entity_id
_entity_poly.type
_entity_poly.pdbx_seq_one_letter_code
_entity_poly.pdbx_strand_id
1 'polypeptide(L)'
;PVALEGALKLKEISYIHAEGYPAAEMKHGPIALVDENLPVLFVATKDSYYEKIVSNVQEIKARKGKVIAVATSGDTVIPSMANDTMFVPDTDEVIAPLLSVIPLQLLSYYVGIAKGIDVDKPRNLAKSVTVE
;
A
#
# COMPACT_ATOMS: atom_id res chain seq x y z
N PRO A 1 -1.99 10.40 -0.98
CA PRO A 1 -2.02 10.19 -2.44
C PRO A 1 -1.43 8.85 -2.85
N VAL A 2 -0.22 8.46 -2.37
CA VAL A 2 0.49 7.23 -2.78
C VAL A 2 -0.33 5.97 -2.49
N ALA A 3 -0.90 5.83 -1.29
CA ALA A 3 -1.74 4.68 -0.93
C ALA A 3 -3.00 4.59 -1.80
N LEU A 4 -3.60 5.72 -2.17
CA LEU A 4 -4.74 5.77 -3.07
C LEU A 4 -4.37 5.27 -4.47
N GLU A 5 -3.23 5.72 -4.99
CA GLU A 5 -2.70 5.26 -6.28
C GLU A 5 -2.38 3.76 -6.26
N GLY A 6 -1.74 3.26 -5.19
CA GLY A 6 -1.49 1.83 -5.02
C GLY A 6 -2.77 0.99 -4.99
N ALA A 7 -3.78 1.46 -4.26
CA ALA A 7 -5.09 0.80 -4.21
C ALA A 7 -5.79 0.81 -5.57
N LEU A 8 -5.67 1.91 -6.32
CA LEU A 8 -6.19 2.02 -7.68
C LEU A 8 -5.52 1.00 -8.60
N LYS A 9 -4.19 0.96 -8.64
CA LYS A 9 -3.42 0.01 -9.47
C LYS A 9 -3.76 -1.45 -9.13
N LEU A 10 -3.87 -1.77 -7.84
CA LEU A 10 -4.23 -3.12 -7.43
C LEU A 10 -5.63 -3.52 -7.93
N LYS A 11 -6.59 -2.62 -7.89
CA LYS A 11 -7.93 -2.85 -8.47
C LYS A 11 -7.89 -3.04 -9.98
N GLU A 12 -7.20 -2.15 -10.69
CA GLU A 12 -7.19 -2.10 -12.15
C GLU A 12 -6.56 -3.33 -12.79
N ILE A 13 -5.42 -3.78 -12.27
CA ILE A 13 -4.61 -4.82 -12.94
C ILE A 13 -4.59 -6.17 -12.23
N SER A 14 -5.10 -6.26 -11.00
CA SER A 14 -5.19 -7.54 -10.29
C SER A 14 -6.62 -7.93 -9.89
N TYR A 15 -7.58 -7.03 -10.07
CA TYR A 15 -9.00 -7.19 -9.69
C TYR A 15 -9.19 -7.55 -8.21
N ILE A 16 -8.27 -7.08 -7.37
CA ILE A 16 -8.40 -7.17 -5.92
C ILE A 16 -8.99 -5.87 -5.41
N HIS A 17 -10.06 -5.97 -4.62
CA HIS A 17 -10.59 -4.79 -3.94
C HIS A 17 -9.57 -4.26 -2.96
N ALA A 18 -9.24 -3.00 -3.09
CA ALA A 18 -8.31 -2.30 -2.22
C ALA A 18 -8.75 -0.85 -2.03
N GLU A 19 -8.54 -0.34 -0.84
CA GLU A 19 -8.88 1.04 -0.48
C GLU A 19 -7.68 1.71 0.17
N GLY A 20 -7.48 2.99 -0.11
CA GLY A 20 -6.45 3.81 0.49
C GLY A 20 -7.05 4.76 1.53
N TYR A 21 -6.45 4.80 2.72
CA TYR A 21 -6.85 5.68 3.80
C TYR A 21 -5.65 6.44 4.37
N PRO A 22 -5.84 7.66 4.89
CA PRO A 22 -4.92 8.17 5.89
C PRO A 22 -4.88 7.21 7.08
N ALA A 23 -3.68 6.86 7.56
CA ALA A 23 -3.52 5.82 8.58
C ALA A 23 -4.36 6.09 9.85
N ALA A 24 -4.49 7.35 10.25
CA ALA A 24 -5.30 7.75 11.40
C ALA A 24 -6.80 7.50 11.21
N GLU A 25 -7.29 7.55 9.96
CA GLU A 25 -8.72 7.34 9.65
C GLU A 25 -9.15 5.87 9.77
N MET A 26 -8.21 4.94 9.80
CA MET A 26 -8.54 3.52 10.00
C MET A 26 -9.35 3.28 11.29
N LYS A 27 -9.14 4.11 12.32
CA LYS A 27 -9.83 4.00 13.62
C LYS A 27 -11.33 4.29 13.53
N HIS A 28 -11.77 4.98 12.50
CA HIS A 28 -13.16 5.43 12.33
C HIS A 28 -14.03 4.45 11.57
N GLY A 29 -13.63 3.17 11.51
CA GLY A 29 -14.43 2.11 10.90
C GLY A 29 -13.61 0.99 10.28
N PRO A 30 -12.72 1.26 9.32
CA PRO A 30 -11.97 0.23 8.59
C PRO A 30 -11.20 -0.75 9.48
N ILE A 31 -10.75 -0.31 10.65
CA ILE A 31 -10.02 -1.15 11.62
C ILE A 31 -10.84 -2.35 12.09
N ALA A 32 -12.17 -2.28 12.02
CA ALA A 32 -13.06 -3.40 12.37
C ALA A 32 -12.92 -4.60 11.41
N LEU A 33 -12.39 -4.37 10.20
CA LEU A 33 -12.16 -5.41 9.20
C LEU A 33 -10.80 -6.10 9.37
N VAL A 34 -9.93 -5.60 10.25
CA VAL A 34 -8.57 -6.11 10.42
C VAL A 34 -8.60 -7.46 11.14
N ASP A 35 -8.10 -8.46 10.46
CA ASP A 35 -7.86 -9.80 10.98
C ASP A 35 -6.54 -10.38 10.43
N GLU A 36 -6.28 -11.64 10.70
CA GLU A 36 -5.06 -12.32 10.23
C GLU A 36 -5.03 -12.58 8.70
N ASN A 37 -6.14 -12.41 7.99
CA ASN A 37 -6.28 -12.67 6.56
C ASN A 37 -6.25 -11.39 5.73
N LEU A 38 -6.56 -10.25 6.33
CA LEU A 38 -6.56 -8.96 5.64
C LEU A 38 -5.18 -8.30 5.75
N PRO A 39 -4.40 -8.24 4.65
CA PRO A 39 -3.15 -7.50 4.65
C PRO A 39 -3.41 -5.99 4.66
N VAL A 40 -2.67 -5.27 5.50
CA VAL A 40 -2.68 -3.81 5.55
C VAL A 40 -1.32 -3.30 5.11
N LEU A 41 -1.30 -2.53 4.03
CA LEU A 41 -0.08 -1.96 3.49
C LEU A 41 0.10 -0.51 3.98
N PHE A 42 1.22 -0.22 4.61
CA PHE A 42 1.61 1.12 5.05
C PHE A 42 2.68 1.72 4.14
N VAL A 43 2.48 2.97 3.74
CA VAL A 43 3.55 3.82 3.22
C VAL A 43 4.14 4.54 4.43
N ALA A 44 5.29 4.05 4.88
CA ALA A 44 5.91 4.43 6.15
C ALA A 44 7.34 4.98 5.92
N THR A 45 7.45 5.92 5.01
CA THR A 45 8.69 6.65 4.76
C THR A 45 9.02 7.56 5.95
N LYS A 46 10.32 7.82 6.16
CA LYS A 46 10.79 8.75 7.20
C LYS A 46 10.46 10.19 6.77
N ASP A 47 9.35 10.67 7.25
CA ASP A 47 8.82 12.01 7.03
C ASP A 47 8.31 12.62 8.34
N SER A 48 7.71 13.80 8.28
CA SER A 48 7.15 14.51 9.43
C SER A 48 6.02 13.75 10.16
N TYR A 49 5.46 12.70 9.57
CA TYR A 49 4.37 11.88 10.13
C TYR A 49 4.82 10.50 10.61
N TYR A 50 6.11 10.17 10.50
CA TYR A 50 6.65 8.83 10.74
C TYR A 50 6.23 8.25 12.10
N GLU A 51 6.37 8.99 13.20
CA GLU A 51 6.01 8.52 14.55
C GLU A 51 4.52 8.17 14.67
N LYS A 52 3.66 8.91 13.97
CA LYS A 52 2.23 8.62 13.93
C LYS A 52 1.94 7.34 13.14
N ILE A 53 2.69 7.10 12.07
CA ILE A 53 2.59 5.87 11.28
C ILE A 53 3.03 4.68 12.12
N VAL A 54 4.15 4.77 12.84
CA VAL A 54 4.62 3.74 13.78
C VAL A 54 3.52 3.34 14.77
N SER A 55 2.88 4.32 15.39
CA SER A 55 1.76 4.07 16.32
C SER A 55 0.58 3.34 15.63
N ASN A 56 0.21 3.75 14.41
CA ASN A 56 -0.87 3.08 13.68
C ASN A 56 -0.51 1.64 13.26
N VAL A 57 0.76 1.38 12.92
CA VAL A 57 1.24 0.02 12.65
C VAL A 57 1.09 -0.87 13.89
N GLN A 58 1.47 -0.37 15.07
CA GLN A 58 1.30 -1.10 16.34
C GLN A 58 -0.16 -1.46 16.61
N GLU A 59 -1.09 -0.57 16.29
CA GLU A 59 -2.52 -0.82 16.46
C GLU A 59 -3.05 -1.95 15.57
N ILE A 60 -2.57 -2.04 14.32
CA ILE A 60 -2.90 -3.13 13.41
C ILE A 60 -2.30 -4.45 13.90
N LYS A 61 -1.04 -4.42 14.35
CA LYS A 61 -0.37 -5.61 14.92
C LYS A 61 -1.07 -6.13 16.17
N ALA A 62 -1.54 -5.25 17.05
CA ALA A 62 -2.31 -5.63 18.25
C ALA A 62 -3.60 -6.41 17.92
N ARG A 63 -4.11 -6.25 16.69
CA ARG A 63 -5.29 -6.97 16.17
C ARG A 63 -4.93 -8.16 15.27
N LYS A 64 -3.68 -8.61 15.32
CA LYS A 64 -3.13 -9.70 14.50
C LYS A 64 -3.16 -9.45 13.00
N GLY A 65 -3.34 -8.20 12.56
CA GLY A 65 -3.30 -7.84 11.16
C GLY A 65 -1.93 -8.10 10.54
N LYS A 66 -1.92 -8.54 9.28
CA LYS A 66 -0.69 -8.68 8.48
C LYS A 66 -0.27 -7.31 7.97
N VAL A 67 0.90 -6.86 8.36
CA VAL A 67 1.46 -5.59 7.94
C VAL A 67 2.49 -5.78 6.84
N ILE A 68 2.26 -5.13 5.71
CA ILE A 68 3.24 -4.93 4.64
C ILE A 68 3.63 -3.45 4.69
N ALA A 69 4.90 -3.12 4.52
CA ALA A 69 5.33 -1.74 4.59
C ALA A 69 6.21 -1.34 3.41
N VAL A 70 6.07 -0.10 2.95
CA VAL A 70 7.07 0.62 2.17
C VAL A 70 7.81 1.53 3.15
N ALA A 71 9.08 1.28 3.38
CA ALA A 71 9.90 2.00 4.36
C ALA A 71 11.15 2.62 3.73
N THR A 72 11.69 3.64 4.36
CA THR A 72 12.96 4.24 3.95
C THR A 72 14.13 3.29 4.24
N SER A 73 15.08 3.17 3.33
CA SER A 73 16.29 2.37 3.50
C SER A 73 17.04 2.77 4.78
N GLY A 74 17.46 1.77 5.55
CA GLY A 74 18.10 1.97 6.86
C GLY A 74 17.11 2.18 8.02
N ASP A 75 15.82 2.14 7.78
CA ASP A 75 14.84 2.02 8.85
C ASP A 75 14.90 0.63 9.48
N THR A 76 14.84 0.57 10.80
CA THR A 76 14.84 -0.69 11.58
C THR A 76 13.57 -0.85 12.41
N VAL A 77 12.81 0.23 12.60
CA VAL A 77 11.62 0.23 13.47
C VAL A 77 10.43 -0.40 12.74
N ILE A 78 10.04 0.14 11.59
CA ILE A 78 8.94 -0.40 10.79
C ILE A 78 9.20 -1.86 10.38
N PRO A 79 10.39 -2.23 9.85
CA PRO A 79 10.68 -3.62 9.51
C PRO A 79 10.59 -4.59 10.68
N SER A 80 10.91 -4.16 11.90
CA SER A 80 10.77 -5.02 13.09
C SER A 80 9.32 -5.38 13.43
N MET A 81 8.37 -4.60 12.96
CA MET A 81 6.92 -4.78 13.20
C MET A 81 6.19 -5.35 11.99
N ALA A 82 6.66 -5.08 10.78
CA ALA A 82 6.04 -5.55 9.56
C ALA A 82 6.27 -7.05 9.32
N ASN A 83 5.36 -7.68 8.60
CA ASN A 83 5.53 -9.05 8.09
C ASN A 83 6.46 -9.04 6.87
N ASP A 84 6.29 -8.04 6.01
CA ASP A 84 7.11 -7.83 4.81
C ASP A 84 7.41 -6.34 4.63
N THR A 85 8.58 -6.01 4.12
CA THR A 85 9.00 -4.61 3.90
C THR A 85 9.65 -4.45 2.54
N MET A 86 9.19 -3.45 1.80
CA MET A 86 9.81 -2.95 0.58
C MET A 86 10.55 -1.65 0.92
N PHE A 87 11.81 -1.54 0.53
CA PHE A 87 12.61 -0.36 0.85
C PHE A 87 12.69 0.60 -0.33
N VAL A 88 12.61 1.89 -0.01
CA VAL A 88 12.90 2.98 -0.93
C VAL A 88 14.07 3.82 -0.42
N PRO A 89 14.87 4.44 -1.30
CA PRO A 89 15.94 5.31 -0.89
C PRO A 89 15.46 6.44 0.02
N ASP A 90 16.34 6.88 0.93
CA ASP A 90 16.13 8.12 1.67
C ASP A 90 16.18 9.32 0.72
N THR A 91 15.24 10.23 0.83
CA THR A 91 15.12 11.38 -0.06
C THR A 91 14.32 12.50 0.61
N ASP A 92 14.32 13.67 -0.03
CA ASP A 92 13.48 14.79 0.38
C ASP A 92 11.99 14.39 0.42
N GLU A 93 11.27 14.84 1.45
CA GLU A 93 9.86 14.53 1.69
C GLU A 93 8.97 14.90 0.49
N VAL A 94 9.32 15.96 -0.26
CA VAL A 94 8.57 16.39 -1.45
C VAL A 94 8.69 15.39 -2.60
N ILE A 95 9.84 14.68 -2.69
CA ILE A 95 10.12 13.71 -3.75
C ILE A 95 9.74 12.28 -3.33
N ALA A 96 9.68 11.99 -2.03
CA ALA A 96 9.38 10.67 -1.49
C ALA A 96 8.14 9.99 -2.12
N PRO A 97 7.04 10.70 -2.48
CA PRO A 97 5.90 10.10 -3.17
C PRO A 97 6.24 9.46 -4.51
N LEU A 98 7.19 10.04 -5.27
CA LEU A 98 7.62 9.51 -6.57
C LEU A 98 8.34 8.16 -6.43
N LEU A 99 9.09 7.97 -5.34
CA LEU A 99 9.79 6.72 -5.07
C LEU A 99 8.87 5.69 -4.41
N SER A 100 8.05 6.11 -3.47
CA SER A 100 7.19 5.20 -2.71
C SER A 100 6.01 4.63 -3.50
N VAL A 101 5.63 5.24 -4.63
CA VAL A 101 4.60 4.68 -5.52
C VAL A 101 5.12 3.49 -6.33
N ILE A 102 6.42 3.44 -6.65
CA ILE A 102 7.01 2.39 -7.50
C ILE A 102 6.82 0.98 -6.90
N PRO A 103 7.14 0.71 -5.61
CA PRO A 103 6.87 -0.60 -5.01
C PRO A 103 5.40 -1.00 -5.07
N LEU A 104 4.46 -0.06 -4.98
CA LEU A 104 3.03 -0.35 -5.06
C LEU A 104 2.58 -0.71 -6.48
N GLN A 105 3.15 -0.05 -7.49
CA GLN A 105 2.95 -0.41 -8.89
C GLN A 105 3.50 -1.80 -9.18
N LEU A 106 4.72 -2.11 -8.72
CA LEU A 106 5.34 -3.43 -8.87
C LEU A 106 4.54 -4.51 -8.12
N LEU A 107 4.07 -4.24 -6.91
CA LEU A 107 3.21 -5.15 -6.16
C LEU A 107 1.95 -5.48 -6.98
N SER A 108 1.27 -4.48 -7.50
CA SER A 108 0.06 -4.67 -8.31
C SER A 108 0.35 -5.48 -9.56
N TYR A 109 1.46 -5.21 -10.24
CA TYR A 109 1.93 -5.94 -11.41
C TYR A 109 2.16 -7.42 -11.09
N TYR A 110 2.99 -7.71 -10.07
CA TYR A 110 3.30 -9.09 -9.72
C TYR A 110 2.09 -9.88 -9.21
N VAL A 111 1.19 -9.24 -8.49
CA VAL A 111 -0.08 -9.85 -8.09
C VAL A 111 -0.96 -10.17 -9.31
N GLY A 112 -1.02 -9.27 -10.29
CA GLY A 112 -1.70 -9.53 -11.56
C GLY A 112 -1.13 -10.74 -12.29
N ILE A 113 0.20 -10.80 -12.44
CA ILE A 113 0.90 -11.94 -13.04
C ILE A 113 0.63 -13.25 -12.27
N ALA A 114 0.74 -13.21 -10.95
CA ALA A 114 0.50 -14.40 -10.10
C ALA A 114 -0.94 -14.93 -10.21
N LYS A 115 -1.89 -14.06 -10.55
CA LYS A 115 -3.29 -14.42 -10.83
C LYS A 115 -3.53 -14.84 -12.29
N GLY A 116 -2.52 -14.82 -13.16
CA GLY A 116 -2.65 -15.14 -14.58
C GLY A 116 -3.42 -14.07 -15.39
N ILE A 117 -3.43 -12.83 -14.93
CA ILE A 117 -4.11 -11.72 -15.60
C ILE A 117 -3.15 -11.07 -16.60
N ASP A 118 -3.66 -10.73 -17.78
CA ASP A 118 -2.94 -9.89 -18.74
C ASP A 118 -2.98 -8.44 -18.26
N VAL A 119 -1.87 -8.00 -17.65
CA VAL A 119 -1.76 -6.67 -17.06
C VAL A 119 -1.71 -5.54 -18.09
N ASP A 120 -1.41 -5.85 -19.33
CA ASP A 120 -1.38 -4.89 -20.45
C ASP A 120 -2.76 -4.68 -21.06
N LYS A 121 -3.69 -5.60 -20.82
CA LYS A 121 -5.07 -5.56 -21.32
C LYS A 121 -6.08 -5.82 -20.22
N PRO A 122 -6.14 -4.96 -19.19
CA PRO A 122 -7.11 -5.12 -18.12
C PRO A 122 -8.52 -4.99 -18.66
N ARG A 123 -9.42 -5.87 -18.17
CA ARG A 123 -10.82 -5.85 -18.58
C ARG A 123 -11.49 -4.53 -18.15
N ASN A 124 -12.48 -4.10 -18.93
CA ASN A 124 -13.31 -2.91 -18.65
C ASN A 124 -12.53 -1.58 -18.61
N LEU A 125 -11.28 -1.57 -19.01
CA LEU A 125 -10.48 -0.34 -19.09
C LEU A 125 -10.07 -0.10 -20.55
N ALA A 126 -10.30 1.12 -21.02
CA ALA A 126 -9.88 1.59 -22.33
C ALA A 126 -9.43 3.05 -22.25
N LYS A 127 -8.58 3.50 -23.20
CA LYS A 127 -8.14 4.89 -23.27
C LYS A 127 -9.29 5.88 -23.49
N SER A 128 -10.35 5.42 -24.16
CA SER A 128 -11.60 6.14 -24.31
C SER A 128 -12.74 5.16 -24.09
N VAL A 129 -13.63 5.45 -23.17
CA VAL A 129 -14.90 4.72 -23.03
C VAL A 129 -15.93 5.48 -23.83
N THR A 130 -16.24 5.00 -25.04
CA THR A 130 -17.41 5.44 -25.80
C THR A 130 -18.52 4.42 -25.54
N VAL A 131 -19.58 4.90 -24.92
CA VAL A 131 -20.86 4.15 -24.89
C VAL A 131 -21.63 4.63 -26.13
N GLU A 132 -21.76 3.77 -27.12
CA GLU A 132 -22.73 3.95 -28.21
C GLU A 132 -24.08 3.36 -27.80
#